data_f81754dc325f3748eea186cf37f93d1c
#
_entry.id   f81754dc325f3748eea186cf37f93d1c
#
_cell.length_a   1.000
_cell.length_b   1.000
_cell.length_c   1.000
_cell.angle_alpha   90.00
_cell.angle_beta   90.00
_cell.angle_gamma   90.00
#
_symmetry.space_group_name_H-M   'P 1'
#
loop_
_entity.id
_entity.type
_entity.pdbx_description
1 polymer ?
#
loop_
_entity_poly.entity_id
_entity_poly.type
_entity_poly.pdbx_seq_one_letter_code
_entity_poly.pdbx_strand_id
1 'polypeptide(L)'
;MTDTTTAPAKKRARFNALNVSEIRKLTDEAIEVAFAIPEELLDDYNYVPGQYVALRADIDGEEVRRSYSICAEPVPGEIRVAIKKDFGGFFSTWAHEELTVGDTINVMNPQGSFTSRMQTTALNDPEAIAEEHSEGGGHFVAIAAGSGITPIMSIVSTLLNSSPTTTFDLVYANRSAMDVMFAEELGDLKDKYPARLSIHHVLSREQRISPLMSGRIDEEKLGELLTNIVPVDNAVEWFLCGPFELVQMTRDQLKDRGVADDAVRFELFTTGDPKEERGH
;
A
#
# COMPACT_ATOMS: atom_id res chain seq x y z
N MET A 1 -24.57 15.50 20.10
CA MET A 1 -23.30 15.32 20.78
C MET A 1 -22.29 15.11 19.67
N THR A 2 -21.40 16.06 19.49
CA THR A 2 -20.40 16.03 18.40
C THR A 2 -19.27 15.10 18.84
N ASP A 3 -19.28 13.92 18.32
CA ASP A 3 -18.20 12.93 18.50
C ASP A 3 -16.99 13.40 17.68
N THR A 4 -15.99 13.90 18.37
CA THR A 4 -14.73 14.33 17.80
C THR A 4 -13.85 13.10 17.70
N THR A 5 -13.95 12.38 16.60
CA THR A 5 -13.01 11.31 16.27
C THR A 5 -11.61 11.91 16.16
N THR A 6 -10.80 11.70 17.17
CA THR A 6 -9.45 12.25 17.26
C THR A 6 -8.55 11.39 16.37
N ALA A 7 -8.07 11.96 15.26
CA ALA A 7 -7.02 11.30 14.46
C ALA A 7 -5.85 10.86 15.37
N PRO A 8 -5.25 9.68 15.14
CA PRO A 8 -4.18 9.18 16.00
C PRO A 8 -3.06 10.21 16.10
N ALA A 9 -2.62 10.48 17.35
CA ALA A 9 -1.58 11.46 17.62
C ALA A 9 -0.32 11.10 16.82
N LYS A 10 0.23 12.06 16.06
CA LYS A 10 1.47 11.86 15.29
C LYS A 10 2.58 11.42 16.24
N LYS A 11 2.99 10.16 16.16
CA LYS A 11 4.14 9.64 16.90
C LYS A 11 5.40 10.36 16.38
N ARG A 12 6.28 10.74 17.30
CA ARG A 12 7.58 11.29 16.93
C ARG A 12 8.40 10.21 16.21
N ALA A 13 8.96 10.55 15.05
CA ALA A 13 9.79 9.64 14.27
C ALA A 13 11.03 9.22 15.08
N ARG A 14 11.22 7.90 15.25
CA ARG A 14 12.35 7.29 15.95
C ARG A 14 12.79 6.06 15.16
N PHE A 15 14.11 5.82 15.14
CA PHE A 15 14.68 4.60 14.58
C PHE A 15 15.04 3.63 15.70
N ASN A 16 14.66 2.38 15.54
CA ASN A 16 15.08 1.27 16.40
C ASN A 16 15.72 0.19 15.54
N ALA A 17 16.68 -0.51 16.10
CA ALA A 17 17.33 -1.66 15.48
C ALA A 17 16.38 -2.86 15.56
N LEU A 18 15.90 -3.35 14.42
CA LEU A 18 15.00 -4.49 14.31
C LEU A 18 15.66 -5.63 13.54
N ASN A 19 15.38 -6.86 13.92
CA ASN A 19 15.89 -8.03 13.23
C ASN A 19 14.98 -8.40 12.05
N VAL A 20 15.60 -8.70 10.92
CA VAL A 20 14.94 -9.33 9.78
C VAL A 20 14.55 -10.75 10.17
N SER A 21 13.26 -11.02 10.24
CA SER A 21 12.72 -12.34 10.62
C SER A 21 12.41 -13.23 9.43
N GLU A 22 12.08 -12.64 8.28
CA GLU A 22 11.77 -13.36 7.04
C GLU A 22 12.11 -12.52 5.82
N ILE A 23 12.55 -13.16 4.74
CA ILE A 23 12.64 -12.58 3.40
C ILE A 23 11.97 -13.55 2.44
N ARG A 24 10.99 -13.03 1.70
CA ARG A 24 10.22 -13.81 0.72
C ARG A 24 10.29 -13.17 -0.66
N LYS A 25 10.52 -13.97 -1.69
CA LYS A 25 10.48 -13.48 -3.08
C LYS A 25 9.03 -13.32 -3.52
N LEU A 26 8.68 -12.12 -4.00
CA LEU A 26 7.38 -11.80 -4.60
C LEU A 26 7.39 -11.93 -6.12
N THR A 27 8.44 -11.38 -6.76
CA THR A 27 8.70 -11.44 -8.20
C THR A 27 10.22 -11.52 -8.42
N ASP A 28 10.67 -11.62 -9.67
CA ASP A 28 12.12 -11.54 -9.94
C ASP A 28 12.74 -10.18 -9.53
N GLU A 29 11.92 -9.13 -9.47
CA GLU A 29 12.36 -7.77 -9.11
C GLU A 29 11.82 -7.29 -7.74
N ALA A 30 11.15 -8.13 -6.94
CA ALA A 30 10.59 -7.70 -5.67
C ALA A 30 10.70 -8.76 -4.58
N ILE A 31 11.08 -8.32 -3.38
CA ILE A 31 11.11 -9.13 -2.16
C ILE A 31 10.21 -8.50 -1.10
N GLU A 32 9.63 -9.33 -0.25
CA GLU A 32 9.00 -8.90 1.01
C GLU A 32 9.98 -9.18 2.14
N VAL A 33 10.09 -8.23 3.06
CA VAL A 33 10.96 -8.30 4.24
C VAL A 33 10.10 -8.10 5.49
N ALA A 34 10.15 -9.06 6.40
CA ALA A 34 9.51 -8.97 7.72
C ALA A 34 10.53 -8.60 8.78
N PHE A 35 10.13 -7.73 9.69
CA PHE A 35 10.90 -7.33 10.87
C PHE A 35 10.18 -7.77 12.14
N ALA A 36 10.93 -8.44 13.04
CA ALA A 36 10.44 -8.78 14.36
C ALA A 36 10.44 -7.53 15.26
N ILE A 37 9.32 -7.26 15.91
CA ILE A 37 9.15 -6.14 16.83
C ILE A 37 9.26 -6.67 18.26
N PRO A 38 10.27 -6.26 19.04
CA PRO A 38 10.40 -6.61 20.45
C PRO A 38 9.19 -6.13 21.27
N GLU A 39 8.87 -6.85 22.35
CA GLU A 39 7.70 -6.58 23.20
C GLU A 39 7.68 -5.14 23.72
N GLU A 40 8.82 -4.58 24.09
CA GLU A 40 8.96 -3.20 24.58
C GLU A 40 8.73 -2.13 23.50
N LEU A 41 8.67 -2.51 22.23
CA LEU A 41 8.45 -1.59 21.09
C LEU A 41 7.08 -1.76 20.44
N LEU A 42 6.22 -2.67 20.91
CA LEU A 42 4.92 -2.95 20.29
C LEU A 42 4.07 -1.68 20.12
N ASP A 43 4.02 -0.82 21.13
CA ASP A 43 3.27 0.44 21.07
C ASP A 43 3.84 1.42 20.03
N ASP A 44 5.16 1.50 19.92
CA ASP A 44 5.82 2.38 18.95
C ASP A 44 5.58 1.93 17.50
N TYR A 45 5.48 0.60 17.28
CA TYR A 45 5.29 0.01 15.94
C TYR A 45 3.86 -0.40 15.63
N ASN A 46 2.91 -0.04 16.50
CA ASN A 46 1.51 -0.15 16.18
C ASN A 46 1.14 0.84 15.07
N TYR A 47 0.49 0.38 13.99
CA TYR A 47 0.24 1.18 12.80
C TYR A 47 -1.18 1.08 12.27
N VAL A 48 -1.55 2.06 11.48
CA VAL A 48 -2.78 2.07 10.68
C VAL A 48 -2.43 1.64 9.25
N PRO A 49 -3.20 0.75 8.61
CA PRO A 49 -2.99 0.35 7.22
C PRO A 49 -2.82 1.54 6.28
N GLY A 50 -1.81 1.45 5.40
CA GLY A 50 -1.42 2.53 4.50
C GLY A 50 -0.27 3.40 5.02
N GLN A 51 0.18 3.22 6.26
CA GLN A 51 1.38 3.87 6.77
C GLN A 51 2.66 3.24 6.20
N TYR A 52 3.77 3.97 6.33
CA TYR A 52 5.10 3.56 5.89
C TYR A 52 6.12 3.60 7.03
N VAL A 53 7.22 2.90 6.85
CA VAL A 53 8.44 3.00 7.65
C VAL A 53 9.60 3.47 6.78
N ALA A 54 10.61 4.09 7.39
CA ALA A 54 11.88 4.31 6.71
C ALA A 54 12.89 3.27 7.21
N LEU A 55 13.56 2.62 6.28
CA LEU A 55 14.70 1.74 6.54
C LEU A 55 15.99 2.53 6.39
N ARG A 56 16.93 2.27 7.29
CA ARG A 56 18.24 2.93 7.29
C ARG A 56 19.33 1.88 7.49
N ALA A 57 20.27 1.81 6.56
CA ALA A 57 21.41 0.91 6.59
C ALA A 57 22.70 1.67 6.24
N ASP A 58 23.84 1.18 6.73
CA ASP A 58 25.15 1.56 6.24
C ASP A 58 25.51 0.61 5.10
N ILE A 59 25.72 1.16 3.92
CA ILE A 59 26.05 0.40 2.71
C ILE A 59 27.34 0.99 2.15
N ASP A 60 28.41 0.22 2.14
CA ASP A 60 29.75 0.66 1.70
C ASP A 60 30.28 1.92 2.42
N GLY A 61 29.92 2.08 3.71
CA GLY A 61 30.32 3.23 4.54
C GLY A 61 29.48 4.49 4.32
N GLU A 62 28.39 4.40 3.57
CA GLU A 62 27.41 5.48 3.40
C GLU A 62 26.07 5.12 4.10
N GLU A 63 25.58 6.02 4.94
CA GLU A 63 24.24 5.88 5.53
C GLU A 63 23.18 6.16 4.46
N VAL A 64 22.41 5.13 4.11
CA VAL A 64 21.33 5.22 3.13
C VAL A 64 19.98 5.02 3.82
N ARG A 65 19.01 5.88 3.49
CA ARG A 65 17.66 5.82 4.01
C ARG A 65 16.64 5.76 2.88
N ARG A 66 15.65 4.84 2.98
CA ARG A 66 14.53 4.72 2.04
C ARG A 66 13.23 4.43 2.78
N SER A 67 12.14 5.00 2.28
CA SER A 67 10.80 4.78 2.81
C SER A 67 10.11 3.67 2.03
N TYR A 68 9.42 2.78 2.78
CA TYR A 68 8.63 1.68 2.23
C TYR A 68 7.29 1.61 2.94
N SER A 69 6.20 1.53 2.18
CA SER A 69 4.87 1.35 2.73
C SER A 69 4.76 -0.04 3.36
N ILE A 70 4.07 -0.10 4.49
CA ILE A 70 3.77 -1.37 5.15
C ILE A 70 2.75 -2.11 4.30
N CYS A 71 3.02 -3.38 3.98
CA CYS A 71 2.25 -4.13 2.98
C CYS A 71 1.37 -5.25 3.55
N ALA A 72 1.32 -5.41 4.86
CA ALA A 72 0.53 -6.43 5.53
C ALA A 72 -0.57 -5.82 6.42
N GLU A 73 -1.52 -6.67 6.82
CA GLU A 73 -2.40 -6.35 7.95
C GLU A 73 -1.57 -6.14 9.21
N PRO A 74 -2.00 -5.23 10.11
CA PRO A 74 -1.33 -5.10 11.38
C PRO A 74 -1.43 -6.40 12.20
N VAL A 75 -0.25 -6.92 12.57
CA VAL A 75 -0.10 -8.07 13.46
C VAL A 75 0.88 -7.67 14.56
N PRO A 76 0.52 -7.83 15.86
CA PRO A 76 1.45 -7.55 16.95
C PRO A 76 2.76 -8.32 16.80
N GLY A 77 3.88 -7.63 16.96
CA GLY A 77 5.21 -8.26 16.93
C GLY A 77 5.85 -8.35 15.53
N GLU A 78 5.19 -7.87 14.48
CA GLU A 78 5.72 -7.93 13.13
C GLU A 78 5.36 -6.69 12.29
N ILE A 79 6.29 -6.27 11.43
CA ILE A 79 6.03 -5.33 10.33
C ILE A 79 6.61 -5.92 9.04
N ARG A 80 5.85 -5.81 7.94
CA ARG A 80 6.27 -6.25 6.61
C ARG A 80 6.29 -5.10 5.62
N VAL A 81 7.37 -5.03 4.85
CA VAL A 81 7.50 -4.10 3.71
C VAL A 81 7.90 -4.87 2.46
N ALA A 82 7.58 -4.34 1.29
CA ALA A 82 8.08 -4.93 0.06
C ALA A 82 9.04 -3.96 -0.65
N ILE A 83 10.17 -4.50 -1.07
CA ILE A 83 11.26 -3.78 -1.73
C ILE A 83 11.32 -4.24 -3.18
N LYS A 84 10.90 -3.37 -4.09
CA LYS A 84 11.10 -3.59 -5.52
C LYS A 84 12.47 -3.04 -5.93
N LYS A 85 13.20 -3.81 -6.74
CA LYS A 85 14.51 -3.41 -7.27
C LYS A 85 14.32 -2.29 -8.29
N ASP A 86 14.80 -1.11 -7.97
CA ASP A 86 14.85 0.02 -8.88
C ASP A 86 16.13 -0.04 -9.74
N PHE A 87 16.01 0.31 -11.01
CA PHE A 87 17.17 0.36 -11.89
C PHE A 87 18.16 1.44 -11.41
N GLY A 88 19.36 1.01 -11.00
CA GLY A 88 20.37 1.89 -10.41
C GLY A 88 20.09 2.30 -8.96
N GLY A 89 19.06 1.77 -8.34
CA GLY A 89 18.71 2.02 -6.94
C GLY A 89 19.68 1.33 -5.98
N PHE A 90 20.46 2.11 -5.24
CA PHE A 90 21.53 1.62 -4.37
C PHE A 90 20.99 0.74 -3.24
N PHE A 91 20.01 1.24 -2.46
CA PHE A 91 19.41 0.50 -1.35
C PHE A 91 18.65 -0.76 -1.82
N SER A 92 17.84 -0.64 -2.87
CA SER A 92 17.04 -1.77 -3.36
C SER A 92 17.91 -2.89 -3.94
N THR A 93 19.01 -2.54 -4.61
CA THR A 93 19.99 -3.53 -5.10
C THR A 93 20.65 -4.26 -3.94
N TRP A 94 21.18 -3.51 -2.97
CA TRP A 94 21.78 -4.08 -1.77
C TRP A 94 20.81 -5.00 -1.02
N ALA A 95 19.57 -4.55 -0.82
CA ALA A 95 18.56 -5.36 -0.12
C ALA A 95 18.24 -6.69 -0.82
N HIS A 96 18.32 -6.74 -2.16
CA HIS A 96 18.12 -7.96 -2.93
C HIS A 96 19.33 -8.89 -2.95
N GLU A 97 20.53 -8.35 -2.85
CA GLU A 97 21.76 -9.12 -3.06
C GLU A 97 22.45 -9.51 -1.75
N GLU A 98 22.29 -8.70 -0.70
CA GLU A 98 23.08 -8.85 0.53
C GLU A 98 22.24 -9.03 1.80
N LEU A 99 21.00 -8.47 1.85
CA LEU A 99 20.17 -8.57 3.04
C LEU A 99 19.76 -10.01 3.30
N THR A 100 19.95 -10.48 4.55
CA THR A 100 19.65 -11.86 4.96
C THR A 100 18.80 -11.89 6.23
N VAL A 101 18.10 -13.02 6.46
CA VAL A 101 17.38 -13.29 7.70
C VAL A 101 18.38 -13.32 8.87
N GLY A 102 18.05 -12.60 9.93
CA GLY A 102 18.91 -12.40 11.10
C GLY A 102 19.70 -11.09 11.10
N ASP A 103 19.78 -10.40 9.97
CA ASP A 103 20.38 -9.06 9.91
C ASP A 103 19.59 -8.06 10.74
N THR A 104 20.27 -7.01 11.19
CA THR A 104 19.67 -5.92 11.95
C THR A 104 19.63 -4.65 11.12
N ILE A 105 18.44 -4.08 10.96
CA ILE A 105 18.19 -2.82 10.22
C ILE A 105 17.62 -1.78 11.16
N ASN A 106 18.03 -0.52 11.00
CA ASN A 106 17.39 0.59 11.67
C ASN A 106 16.06 0.92 10.96
N VAL A 107 14.96 0.63 11.62
CA VAL A 107 13.60 0.87 11.10
C VAL A 107 12.97 2.02 11.86
N MET A 108 12.42 3.00 11.14
CA MET A 108 11.66 4.09 11.74
C MET A 108 10.27 3.56 12.14
N ASN A 109 9.76 4.00 13.29
CA ASN A 109 8.38 3.70 13.66
C ASN A 109 7.39 4.22 12.59
N PRO A 110 6.21 3.59 12.42
CA PRO A 110 5.26 3.90 11.36
C PRO A 110 4.84 5.37 11.31
N GLN A 111 4.78 5.92 10.11
CA GLN A 111 4.40 7.30 9.80
C GLN A 111 3.48 7.30 8.57
N GLY A 112 2.87 8.45 8.28
CA GLY A 112 2.08 8.65 7.07
C GLY A 112 0.59 8.84 7.31
N SER A 113 -0.09 9.35 6.31
CA SER A 113 -1.52 9.70 6.32
C SER A 113 -2.30 9.12 5.13
N PHE A 114 -1.71 8.18 4.40
CA PHE A 114 -2.38 7.46 3.33
C PHE A 114 -3.26 6.34 3.90
N THR A 115 -4.17 6.69 4.81
CA THR A 115 -5.00 5.78 5.58
C THR A 115 -6.48 6.02 5.30
N SER A 116 -7.31 4.99 5.46
CA SER A 116 -8.76 5.14 5.38
C SER A 116 -9.30 5.97 6.56
N ARG A 117 -10.33 6.75 6.31
CA ARG A 117 -11.10 7.43 7.37
C ARG A 117 -11.88 6.44 8.24
N MET A 118 -12.15 5.25 7.70
CA MET A 118 -12.84 4.16 8.39
C MET A 118 -11.92 3.34 9.28
N GLN A 119 -10.60 3.58 9.24
CA GLN A 119 -9.59 2.89 10.03
C GLN A 119 -8.81 3.92 10.84
N THR A 120 -9.38 4.37 11.94
CA THR A 120 -8.77 5.38 12.80
C THR A 120 -7.99 4.77 13.96
N THR A 121 -8.24 3.51 14.29
CA THR A 121 -7.66 2.84 15.46
C THR A 121 -6.57 1.87 15.03
N ALA A 122 -5.41 2.04 15.60
CA ALA A 122 -4.34 1.06 15.50
C ALA A 122 -4.69 -0.16 16.36
N LEU A 123 -4.41 -1.36 15.86
CA LEU A 123 -4.97 -2.66 16.28
C LEU A 123 -4.59 -3.18 17.67
N ASN A 124 -4.25 -2.34 18.63
CA ASN A 124 -3.99 -2.80 20.00
C ASN A 124 -5.26 -3.12 20.81
N ASP A 125 -6.43 -2.79 20.27
CA ASP A 125 -7.72 -3.07 20.91
C ASP A 125 -8.69 -3.76 19.94
N PRO A 126 -8.74 -5.11 19.93
CA PRO A 126 -9.65 -5.87 19.07
C PRO A 126 -11.14 -5.61 19.38
N GLU A 127 -11.48 -5.20 20.61
CA GLU A 127 -12.86 -4.90 21.01
C GLU A 127 -13.28 -3.53 20.45
N ALA A 128 -12.40 -2.52 20.52
CA ALA A 128 -12.63 -1.21 19.92
C ALA A 128 -12.78 -1.30 18.38
N ILE A 129 -12.01 -2.17 17.73
CA ILE A 129 -12.14 -2.43 16.28
C ILE A 129 -13.50 -3.04 15.97
N ALA A 130 -13.96 -4.00 16.74
CA ALA A 130 -15.25 -4.66 16.53
C ALA A 130 -16.42 -3.69 16.74
N GLU A 131 -16.32 -2.75 17.67
CA GLU A 131 -17.32 -1.71 17.90
C GLU A 131 -17.30 -0.64 16.79
N GLU A 132 -16.12 -0.16 16.38
CA GLU A 132 -15.95 0.85 15.33
C GLU A 132 -16.47 0.37 13.96
N HIS A 133 -16.38 -0.94 13.68
CA HIS A 133 -16.77 -1.53 12.41
C HIS A 133 -18.16 -2.21 12.40
N SER A 134 -18.88 -2.21 13.52
CA SER A 134 -20.19 -2.83 13.61
C SER A 134 -21.28 -2.13 12.77
N GLU A 135 -21.11 -0.86 12.40
CA GLU A 135 -22.11 -0.04 11.70
C GLU A 135 -21.74 0.42 10.28
N GLY A 136 -20.52 0.13 9.75
CA GLY A 136 -20.06 0.82 8.57
C GLY A 136 -19.22 0.06 7.56
N GLY A 137 -19.81 -0.90 6.85
CA GLY A 137 -19.23 -1.35 5.58
C GLY A 137 -19.47 -0.31 4.48
N GLY A 138 -18.49 -0.13 3.59
CA GLY A 138 -18.58 0.74 2.42
C GLY A 138 -18.01 0.07 1.19
N HIS A 139 -18.23 0.70 0.05
CA HIS A 139 -17.54 0.34 -1.18
C HIS A 139 -16.28 1.17 -1.33
N PHE A 140 -15.13 0.51 -1.45
CA PHE A 140 -13.82 1.14 -1.60
C PHE A 140 -13.23 0.82 -2.96
N VAL A 141 -12.43 1.73 -3.49
CA VAL A 141 -11.75 1.55 -4.76
C VAL A 141 -10.28 1.89 -4.63
N ALA A 142 -9.42 1.07 -5.22
CA ALA A 142 -8.01 1.42 -5.37
C ALA A 142 -7.57 1.34 -6.84
N ILE A 143 -6.71 2.27 -7.23
CA ILE A 143 -5.95 2.21 -8.49
C ILE A 143 -4.48 2.22 -8.12
N ALA A 144 -3.82 1.09 -8.35
CA ALA A 144 -2.42 0.87 -8.05
C ALA A 144 -1.62 0.55 -9.30
N ALA A 145 -0.34 0.96 -9.33
CA ALA A 145 0.58 0.56 -10.39
C ALA A 145 1.94 0.10 -9.82
N GLY A 146 2.37 -1.08 -10.24
CA GLY A 146 3.63 -1.67 -9.81
C GLY A 146 3.75 -1.77 -8.28
N SER A 147 4.81 -1.20 -7.70
CA SER A 147 5.02 -1.18 -6.24
C SER A 147 4.01 -0.34 -5.46
N GLY A 148 3.18 0.49 -6.12
CA GLY A 148 2.07 1.19 -5.48
C GLY A 148 1.00 0.27 -4.88
N ILE A 149 1.08 -1.03 -5.13
CA ILE A 149 0.26 -2.04 -4.49
C ILE A 149 0.57 -2.20 -2.98
N THR A 150 1.78 -1.84 -2.52
CA THR A 150 2.23 -2.15 -1.16
C THR A 150 1.31 -1.58 -0.07
N PRO A 151 0.98 -0.27 -0.03
CA PRO A 151 0.04 0.23 0.96
C PRO A 151 -1.39 -0.29 0.74
N ILE A 152 -1.76 -0.58 -0.51
CA ILE A 152 -3.08 -1.09 -0.85
C ILE A 152 -3.30 -2.50 -0.29
N MET A 153 -2.27 -3.37 -0.29
CA MET A 153 -2.37 -4.71 0.31
C MET A 153 -2.75 -4.63 1.79
N SER A 154 -2.09 -3.76 2.56
CA SER A 154 -2.42 -3.54 3.96
C SER A 154 -3.85 -3.01 4.14
N ILE A 155 -4.28 -2.07 3.30
CA ILE A 155 -5.62 -1.45 3.37
C ILE A 155 -6.70 -2.45 2.99
N VAL A 156 -6.59 -3.12 1.83
CA VAL A 156 -7.65 -4.00 1.32
C VAL A 156 -7.87 -5.21 2.22
N SER A 157 -6.79 -5.86 2.68
CA SER A 157 -6.89 -7.01 3.57
C SER A 157 -7.55 -6.62 4.89
N THR A 158 -7.14 -5.51 5.50
CA THR A 158 -7.72 -5.05 6.77
C THR A 158 -9.18 -4.63 6.63
N LEU A 159 -9.54 -3.85 5.60
CA LEU A 159 -10.93 -3.42 5.38
C LEU A 159 -11.88 -4.59 5.13
N LEU A 160 -11.46 -5.59 4.34
CA LEU A 160 -12.27 -6.77 4.08
C LEU A 160 -12.40 -7.70 5.30
N ASN A 161 -11.36 -7.78 6.14
CA ASN A 161 -11.38 -8.58 7.36
C ASN A 161 -12.20 -7.91 8.47
N SER A 162 -12.17 -6.59 8.59
CA SER A 162 -12.79 -5.87 9.70
C SER A 162 -14.30 -5.70 9.56
N SER A 163 -14.87 -5.74 8.35
CA SER A 163 -16.32 -5.57 8.16
C SER A 163 -16.89 -6.58 7.16
N PRO A 164 -17.99 -7.29 7.49
CA PRO A 164 -18.63 -8.24 6.58
C PRO A 164 -19.36 -7.59 5.40
N THR A 165 -19.64 -6.30 5.47
CA THR A 165 -20.39 -5.54 4.45
C THR A 165 -19.48 -4.71 3.54
N THR A 166 -18.19 -4.63 3.84
CA THR A 166 -17.19 -3.95 2.99
C THR A 166 -17.01 -4.67 1.67
N THR A 167 -17.06 -3.90 0.57
CA THR A 167 -16.69 -4.33 -0.78
C THR A 167 -15.52 -3.50 -1.31
N PHE A 168 -14.72 -4.08 -2.19
CA PHE A 168 -13.50 -3.45 -2.69
C PHE A 168 -13.26 -3.76 -4.16
N ASP A 169 -13.04 -2.73 -4.98
CA ASP A 169 -12.56 -2.86 -6.36
C ASP A 169 -11.11 -2.40 -6.46
N LEU A 170 -10.24 -3.26 -6.97
CA LEU A 170 -8.83 -2.98 -7.22
C LEU A 170 -8.54 -3.00 -8.72
N VAL A 171 -8.16 -1.86 -9.28
CA VAL A 171 -7.51 -1.77 -10.60
C VAL A 171 -6.00 -1.79 -10.39
N TYR A 172 -5.33 -2.85 -10.87
CA TYR A 172 -3.90 -3.03 -10.65
C TYR A 172 -3.13 -3.13 -11.96
N ALA A 173 -2.38 -2.05 -12.25
CA ALA A 173 -1.61 -1.90 -13.48
C ALA A 173 -0.17 -2.42 -13.31
N ASN A 174 0.27 -3.27 -14.24
CA ASN A 174 1.63 -3.81 -14.30
C ASN A 174 2.12 -3.91 -15.74
N ARG A 175 3.40 -4.27 -15.94
CA ARG A 175 3.94 -4.53 -17.28
C ARG A 175 3.44 -5.88 -17.81
N SER A 176 3.57 -6.92 -17.00
CA SER A 176 3.19 -8.29 -17.31
C SER A 176 2.67 -9.02 -16.07
N ALA A 177 2.15 -10.22 -16.21
CA ALA A 177 1.73 -11.07 -15.09
C ALA A 177 2.89 -11.41 -14.16
N MET A 178 4.11 -11.55 -14.68
CA MET A 178 5.33 -11.82 -13.89
C MET A 178 5.77 -10.64 -13.02
N ASP A 179 5.29 -9.43 -13.32
CA ASP A 179 5.57 -8.22 -12.55
C ASP A 179 4.55 -7.97 -11.43
N VAL A 180 3.51 -8.80 -11.30
CA VAL A 180 2.44 -8.66 -10.32
C VAL A 180 2.94 -9.06 -8.93
N MET A 181 3.22 -8.08 -8.09
CA MET A 181 3.55 -8.31 -6.68
C MET A 181 2.30 -8.78 -5.94
N PHE A 182 2.47 -9.66 -4.96
CA PHE A 182 1.39 -10.22 -4.13
C PHE A 182 0.31 -10.98 -4.94
N ALA A 183 0.70 -11.63 -6.05
CA ALA A 183 -0.25 -12.35 -6.90
C ALA A 183 -0.97 -13.48 -6.15
N GLU A 184 -0.26 -14.22 -5.30
CA GLU A 184 -0.83 -15.30 -4.47
C GLU A 184 -1.76 -14.73 -3.40
N GLU A 185 -1.33 -13.72 -2.65
CA GLU A 185 -2.13 -13.09 -1.59
C GLU A 185 -3.40 -12.44 -2.13
N LEU A 186 -3.32 -11.81 -3.30
CA LEU A 186 -4.49 -11.25 -3.98
C LEU A 186 -5.45 -12.36 -4.43
N GLY A 187 -4.91 -13.50 -4.87
CA GLY A 187 -5.68 -14.71 -5.17
C GLY A 187 -6.40 -15.26 -3.94
N ASP A 188 -5.67 -15.42 -2.85
CA ASP A 188 -6.22 -15.90 -1.57
C ASP A 188 -7.30 -14.96 -1.02
N LEU A 189 -7.08 -13.65 -1.08
CA LEU A 189 -8.10 -12.65 -0.71
C LEU A 189 -9.35 -12.76 -1.59
N LYS A 190 -9.16 -12.96 -2.91
CA LYS A 190 -10.28 -13.14 -3.85
C LYS A 190 -11.05 -14.42 -3.55
N ASP A 191 -10.38 -15.50 -3.25
CA ASP A 191 -11.01 -16.78 -2.88
C ASP A 191 -11.74 -16.68 -1.53
N LYS A 192 -11.19 -15.94 -0.58
CA LYS A 192 -11.81 -15.68 0.73
C LYS A 192 -13.04 -14.76 0.61
N TYR A 193 -12.99 -13.78 -0.29
CA TYR A 193 -14.03 -12.75 -0.46
C TYR A 193 -14.57 -12.66 -1.89
N PRO A 194 -15.07 -13.75 -2.51
CA PRO A 194 -15.38 -13.81 -3.94
C PRO A 194 -16.47 -12.80 -4.37
N ALA A 195 -17.40 -12.46 -3.49
CA ALA A 195 -18.48 -11.50 -3.76
C ALA A 195 -18.14 -10.06 -3.33
N ARG A 196 -17.05 -9.86 -2.56
CA ARG A 196 -16.72 -8.57 -1.96
C ARG A 196 -15.46 -7.93 -2.51
N LEU A 197 -14.58 -8.69 -3.14
CA LEU A 197 -13.36 -8.19 -3.77
C LEU A 197 -13.41 -8.42 -5.28
N SER A 198 -13.23 -7.36 -6.07
CA SER A 198 -12.96 -7.44 -7.50
C SER A 198 -11.53 -6.98 -7.78
N ILE A 199 -10.82 -7.73 -8.63
CA ILE A 199 -9.45 -7.39 -9.01
C ILE A 199 -9.37 -7.32 -10.54
N HIS A 200 -8.98 -6.15 -11.04
CA HIS A 200 -8.85 -5.85 -12.47
C HIS A 200 -7.39 -5.62 -12.82
N HIS A 201 -6.71 -6.68 -13.31
CA HIS A 201 -5.32 -6.57 -13.77
C HIS A 201 -5.25 -5.94 -15.16
N VAL A 202 -4.58 -4.80 -15.29
CA VAL A 202 -4.29 -4.13 -16.55
C VAL A 202 -2.80 -4.32 -16.87
N LEU A 203 -2.49 -5.06 -17.97
CA LEU A 203 -1.13 -5.47 -18.27
C LEU A 203 -0.63 -4.76 -19.55
N SER A 204 0.37 -3.87 -19.39
CA SER A 204 0.79 -2.98 -20.48
C SER A 204 1.60 -3.67 -21.59
N ARG A 205 2.18 -4.85 -21.31
CA ARG A 205 3.00 -5.62 -22.28
C ARG A 205 2.40 -6.96 -22.63
N GLU A 206 1.15 -7.21 -22.22
CA GLU A 206 0.43 -8.43 -22.54
C GLU A 206 -0.88 -8.12 -23.23
N GLN A 207 -1.25 -8.98 -24.18
CA GLN A 207 -2.54 -8.93 -24.84
C GLN A 207 -3.53 -9.83 -24.11
N ARG A 208 -4.59 -9.23 -23.58
CA ARG A 208 -5.68 -9.92 -22.86
C ARG A 208 -6.90 -10.05 -23.77
N ILE A 209 -7.84 -10.91 -23.40
CA ILE A 209 -9.12 -11.08 -24.13
C ILE A 209 -9.87 -9.73 -24.19
N SER A 210 -9.91 -8.99 -23.08
CA SER A 210 -10.46 -7.64 -23.05
C SER A 210 -9.39 -6.60 -23.41
N PRO A 211 -9.57 -5.80 -24.47
CA PRO A 211 -8.66 -4.71 -24.81
C PRO A 211 -8.49 -3.70 -23.68
N LEU A 212 -9.54 -3.51 -22.85
CA LEU A 212 -9.51 -2.62 -21.70
C LEU A 212 -8.48 -3.06 -20.63
N MET A 213 -8.20 -4.36 -20.54
CA MET A 213 -7.20 -4.94 -19.64
C MET A 213 -5.80 -5.08 -20.28
N SER A 214 -5.61 -4.56 -21.49
CA SER A 214 -4.35 -4.62 -22.25
C SER A 214 -3.79 -3.24 -22.52
N GLY A 215 -2.46 -3.08 -22.50
CA GLY A 215 -1.80 -1.81 -22.75
C GLY A 215 -1.75 -0.90 -21.53
N ARG A 216 -1.08 0.26 -21.69
CA ARG A 216 -0.98 1.26 -20.60
C ARG A 216 -2.34 1.92 -20.34
N ILE A 217 -2.60 2.28 -19.09
CA ILE A 217 -3.74 3.13 -18.74
C ILE A 217 -3.40 4.56 -19.16
N ASP A 218 -4.10 5.06 -20.18
CA ASP A 218 -4.15 6.44 -20.61
C ASP A 218 -5.49 7.08 -20.21
N GLU A 219 -5.71 8.31 -20.58
CA GLU A 219 -6.90 9.09 -20.22
C GLU A 219 -8.21 8.46 -20.73
N GLU A 220 -8.22 7.97 -21.99
CA GLU A 220 -9.37 7.31 -22.59
C GLU A 220 -9.69 5.99 -21.87
N LYS A 221 -8.70 5.13 -21.72
CA LYS A 221 -8.85 3.84 -21.03
C LYS A 221 -9.26 4.01 -19.58
N LEU A 222 -8.70 4.99 -18.88
CA LEU A 222 -9.13 5.29 -17.51
C LEU A 222 -10.60 5.71 -17.48
N GLY A 223 -11.02 6.54 -18.43
CA GLY A 223 -12.43 6.93 -18.58
C GLY A 223 -13.36 5.74 -18.80
N GLU A 224 -12.95 4.79 -19.62
CA GLU A 224 -13.70 3.55 -19.86
C GLU A 224 -13.73 2.64 -18.60
N LEU A 225 -12.60 2.50 -17.90
CA LEU A 225 -12.53 1.75 -16.64
C LEU A 225 -13.48 2.32 -15.58
N LEU A 226 -13.47 3.64 -15.40
CA LEU A 226 -14.32 4.34 -14.43
C LEU A 226 -15.81 4.34 -14.83
N THR A 227 -16.12 4.15 -16.10
CA THR A 227 -17.51 4.12 -16.59
C THR A 227 -18.10 2.71 -16.60
N ASN A 228 -17.29 1.71 -16.99
CA ASN A 228 -17.81 0.38 -17.30
C ASN A 228 -17.44 -0.71 -16.27
N ILE A 229 -16.42 -0.47 -15.45
CA ILE A 229 -15.85 -1.52 -14.57
C ILE A 229 -15.97 -1.13 -13.11
N VAL A 230 -15.62 0.13 -12.76
CA VAL A 230 -15.53 0.58 -11.39
C VAL A 230 -16.69 1.52 -11.05
N PRO A 231 -17.54 1.19 -10.08
CA PRO A 231 -18.73 1.99 -9.75
C PRO A 231 -18.35 3.27 -8.99
N VAL A 232 -18.17 4.38 -9.72
CA VAL A 232 -17.73 5.66 -9.16
C VAL A 232 -18.74 6.20 -8.13
N ASP A 233 -20.03 6.08 -8.40
CA ASP A 233 -21.11 6.70 -7.60
C ASP A 233 -21.26 6.08 -6.20
N ASN A 234 -20.80 4.85 -6.00
CA ASN A 234 -21.00 4.11 -4.75
C ASN A 234 -19.73 4.06 -3.87
N ALA A 235 -18.61 4.55 -4.35
CA ALA A 235 -17.34 4.47 -3.63
C ALA A 235 -17.29 5.54 -2.52
N VAL A 236 -17.07 5.08 -1.29
CA VAL A 236 -16.92 5.97 -0.12
C VAL A 236 -15.53 6.55 0.02
N GLU A 237 -14.51 5.81 -0.45
CA GLU A 237 -13.10 6.25 -0.50
C GLU A 237 -12.36 5.63 -1.69
N TRP A 238 -11.42 6.40 -2.19
CA TRP A 238 -10.50 6.05 -3.28
C TRP A 238 -9.07 6.08 -2.79
N PHE A 239 -8.29 5.05 -3.15
CA PHE A 239 -6.87 4.94 -2.84
C PHE A 239 -6.06 4.87 -4.13
N LEU A 240 -5.23 5.89 -4.37
CA LEU A 240 -4.42 6.00 -5.58
C LEU A 240 -2.96 5.91 -5.21
N CYS A 241 -2.24 4.90 -5.72
CA CYS A 241 -0.82 4.75 -5.46
C CYS A 241 -0.06 4.26 -6.69
N GLY A 242 0.97 5.00 -7.08
CA GLY A 242 1.79 4.69 -8.25
C GLY A 242 2.47 5.90 -8.86
N PRO A 243 2.80 5.85 -10.17
CA PRO A 243 3.43 6.94 -10.90
C PRO A 243 2.59 8.21 -10.91
N PHE A 244 3.27 9.35 -10.83
CA PHE A 244 2.64 10.68 -10.77
C PHE A 244 1.56 10.89 -11.85
N GLU A 245 1.87 10.56 -13.11
CA GLU A 245 0.94 10.76 -14.23
C GLU A 245 -0.38 9.98 -14.05
N LEU A 246 -0.31 8.72 -13.62
CA LEU A 246 -1.51 7.91 -13.38
C LEU A 246 -2.34 8.47 -12.22
N VAL A 247 -1.69 8.80 -11.11
CA VAL A 247 -2.37 9.35 -9.93
C VAL A 247 -3.03 10.68 -10.27
N GLN A 248 -2.32 11.60 -10.93
CA GLN A 248 -2.86 12.91 -11.29
C GLN A 248 -4.04 12.79 -12.27
N MET A 249 -3.88 12.01 -13.34
CA MET A 249 -4.94 11.76 -14.32
C MET A 249 -6.19 11.16 -13.66
N THR A 250 -5.99 10.24 -12.71
CA THR A 250 -7.12 9.63 -11.98
C THR A 250 -7.83 10.66 -11.10
N ARG A 251 -7.10 11.48 -10.38
CA ARG A 251 -7.69 12.54 -9.54
C ARG A 251 -8.50 13.53 -10.35
N ASP A 252 -7.98 13.95 -11.50
CA ASP A 252 -8.66 14.88 -12.39
C ASP A 252 -9.97 14.28 -12.92
N GLN A 253 -9.95 13.04 -13.38
CA GLN A 253 -11.15 12.33 -13.83
C GLN A 253 -12.18 12.06 -12.73
N LEU A 254 -11.74 11.73 -11.51
CA LEU A 254 -12.64 11.57 -10.37
C LEU A 254 -13.33 12.88 -10.00
N LYS A 255 -12.57 13.98 -10.00
CA LYS A 255 -13.09 15.33 -9.76
C LYS A 255 -14.14 15.72 -10.79
N ASP A 256 -13.88 15.47 -12.09
CA ASP A 256 -14.83 15.75 -13.18
C ASP A 256 -16.12 14.92 -13.06
N ARG A 257 -16.07 13.77 -12.38
CA ARG A 257 -17.22 12.93 -12.07
C ARG A 257 -17.89 13.27 -10.73
N GLY A 258 -17.46 14.34 -10.08
CA GLY A 258 -18.07 14.83 -8.84
C GLY A 258 -17.63 14.11 -7.56
N VAL A 259 -16.57 13.29 -7.60
CA VAL A 259 -15.99 12.71 -6.40
C VAL A 259 -15.37 13.80 -5.54
N ALA A 260 -15.71 13.85 -4.26
CA ALA A 260 -15.20 14.84 -3.33
C ALA A 260 -13.68 14.65 -3.08
N ASP A 261 -12.92 15.74 -3.04
CA ASP A 261 -11.46 15.69 -2.86
C ASP A 261 -11.05 14.96 -1.55
N ASP A 262 -11.84 15.07 -0.50
CA ASP A 262 -11.60 14.42 0.79
C ASP A 262 -11.92 12.91 0.78
N ALA A 263 -12.60 12.41 -0.24
CA ALA A 263 -12.80 10.97 -0.48
C ALA A 263 -11.62 10.33 -1.22
N VAL A 264 -10.65 11.11 -1.72
CA VAL A 264 -9.52 10.61 -2.50
C VAL A 264 -8.24 10.67 -1.68
N ARG A 265 -7.68 9.51 -1.38
CA ARG A 265 -6.35 9.34 -0.79
C ARG A 265 -5.34 9.03 -1.88
N PHE A 266 -4.18 9.66 -1.84
CA PHE A 266 -3.14 9.34 -2.82
C PHE A 266 -1.74 9.39 -2.21
N GLU A 267 -0.87 8.54 -2.73
CA GLU A 267 0.55 8.51 -2.43
C GLU A 267 1.34 8.39 -3.75
N LEU A 268 2.38 9.20 -3.89
CA LEU A 268 3.20 9.22 -5.10
C LEU A 268 4.46 8.40 -4.86
N PHE A 269 4.73 7.44 -5.75
CA PHE A 269 5.99 6.72 -5.77
C PHE A 269 6.88 7.33 -6.85
N THR A 270 7.89 8.08 -6.41
CA THR A 270 8.91 8.63 -7.30
C THR A 270 10.00 7.58 -7.52
N THR A 271 10.18 7.16 -8.77
CA THR A 271 11.39 6.49 -9.23
C THR A 271 12.44 7.58 -9.50
N GLY A 272 13.32 7.87 -8.56
CA GLY A 272 14.34 8.91 -8.75
C GLY A 272 15.37 8.94 -7.66
N ASP A 273 16.59 9.25 -8.07
CA ASP A 273 17.76 9.38 -7.22
C ASP A 273 17.60 10.55 -6.23
N PRO A 274 17.85 10.38 -4.92
CA PRO A 274 17.70 11.47 -3.93
C PRO A 274 18.74 12.59 -4.05
N LYS A 275 19.56 12.61 -5.09
CA LYS A 275 20.51 13.71 -5.34
C LYS A 275 19.84 15.02 -5.74
N GLU A 276 18.56 15.02 -6.10
CA GLU A 276 17.85 16.26 -6.48
C GLU A 276 17.12 16.96 -5.32
N GLU A 277 16.98 16.36 -4.15
CA GLU A 277 16.32 17.00 -2.99
C GLU A 277 17.26 17.81 -2.06
N ARG A 278 18.53 18.04 -2.45
CA ARG A 278 19.44 18.94 -1.72
C ARG A 278 19.47 20.34 -2.30
N GLY A 279 18.32 20.90 -2.58
CA GLY A 279 18.24 22.25 -3.09
C GLY A 279 16.86 22.87 -2.87
N HIS A 280 16.57 23.25 -1.62
CA HIS A 280 15.96 24.53 -1.22
C HIS A 280 15.68 24.54 0.26
#